data_9f2d5e1d01ff67a2e81955cb325ef4ad
#
_entry.id   9f2d5e1d01ff67a2e81955cb325ef4ad
#
_cell.length_a   1.000
_cell.length_b   1.000
_cell.length_c   1.000
_cell.angle_alpha   90.00
_cell.angle_beta   90.00
_cell.angle_gamma   90.00
#
_symmetry.space_group_name_H-M   'P 1'
#
loop_
_entity.id
_entity.type
_entity.pdbx_description
1 polymer ?
#
loop_
_entity_poly.entity_id
_entity_poly.type
_entity_poly.pdbx_seq_one_letter_code
_entity_poly.pdbx_strand_id
1 'polypeptide(L)'
;MTAPLSQDLRERIARSVEAGSSARAAAERFAVSASAAIKLMQRVRQTGSPAPAKIGGHRRPILEPHADTLRALATSKPGITLKEMREALQARGIIVKALSTIADMLHRLGLSHKKKSLRAAEQDRPDVARHRRRWRIWQRYMDAASFVFLDETGASTNMVRRSGWGPKGERLVDVAPAGHWKTTTFVAGLRASGIIAPFVLDGPMTGEAFRAYVEQVLAPELEPGDAVVMDNLRPHKVAGIREAIRAAGASVLYLPSYSPDFNPIEQLFAKLKELLRKAAARTKEALWDAIGRHLDDFTPEECQNYLAHCGYEL
;
A
#
# COMPACT_ATOMS: atom_id res chain seq x y z
N MET A 1 21.68 6.53 -35.33
CA MET A 1 22.15 5.13 -35.49
C MET A 1 21.00 4.33 -36.05
N THR A 2 21.22 3.55 -37.11
CA THR A 2 20.21 2.66 -37.66
C THR A 2 19.91 1.53 -36.68
N ALA A 3 18.62 1.21 -36.49
CA ALA A 3 18.21 0.09 -35.68
C ALA A 3 18.78 -1.24 -36.22
N PRO A 4 19.12 -2.20 -35.36
CA PRO A 4 19.55 -3.52 -35.81
C PRO A 4 18.41 -4.25 -36.54
N LEU A 5 18.76 -5.17 -37.43
CA LEU A 5 17.79 -6.06 -38.06
C LEU A 5 16.98 -6.80 -36.98
N SER A 6 15.70 -7.10 -37.28
CA SER A 6 14.83 -7.84 -36.35
C SER A 6 15.46 -9.20 -35.99
N GLN A 7 15.12 -9.71 -34.82
CA GLN A 7 15.66 -10.99 -34.34
C GLN A 7 15.31 -12.13 -35.28
N ASP A 8 14.07 -12.22 -35.77
CA ASP A 8 13.62 -13.24 -36.71
C ASP A 8 14.44 -13.21 -38.04
N LEU A 9 14.65 -12.01 -38.60
CA LEU A 9 15.45 -11.89 -39.84
C LEU A 9 16.91 -12.30 -39.63
N ARG A 10 17.49 -11.98 -38.49
CA ARG A 10 18.85 -12.40 -38.11
C ARG A 10 18.98 -13.92 -38.00
N GLU A 11 17.98 -14.56 -37.38
CA GLU A 11 17.93 -16.01 -37.26
C GLU A 11 17.76 -16.72 -38.60
N ARG A 12 16.92 -16.16 -39.50
CA ARG A 12 16.77 -16.73 -40.87
C ARG A 12 18.04 -16.62 -41.69
N ILE A 13 18.74 -15.48 -41.60
CA ILE A 13 20.04 -15.33 -42.28
C ILE A 13 21.05 -16.31 -41.72
N ALA A 14 21.15 -16.46 -40.39
CA ALA A 14 22.08 -17.40 -39.77
C ALA A 14 21.79 -18.84 -40.20
N ARG A 15 20.54 -19.30 -40.10
CA ARG A 15 20.12 -20.64 -40.55
C ARG A 15 20.41 -20.90 -42.04
N SER A 16 20.20 -19.92 -42.91
CA SER A 16 20.47 -20.04 -44.33
C SER A 16 21.98 -20.27 -44.60
N VAL A 17 22.83 -19.56 -43.86
CA VAL A 17 24.30 -19.74 -43.98
C VAL A 17 24.78 -21.05 -43.37
N GLU A 18 24.21 -21.47 -42.25
CA GLU A 18 24.48 -22.77 -41.63
C GLU A 18 24.06 -23.95 -42.54
N ALA A 19 22.98 -23.75 -43.33
CA ALA A 19 22.54 -24.71 -44.35
C ALA A 19 23.41 -24.71 -45.66
N GLY A 20 24.56 -24.01 -45.66
CA GLY A 20 25.53 -24.05 -46.76
C GLY A 20 25.47 -22.85 -47.72
N SER A 21 24.56 -21.87 -47.54
CA SER A 21 24.53 -20.68 -48.36
C SER A 21 25.68 -19.71 -48.00
N SER A 22 26.22 -18.99 -48.98
CA SER A 22 27.17 -17.90 -48.68
C SER A 22 26.45 -16.74 -47.98
N ALA A 23 27.16 -15.99 -47.10
CA ALA A 23 26.60 -14.82 -46.47
C ALA A 23 26.11 -13.74 -47.48
N ARG A 24 26.69 -13.69 -48.67
CA ARG A 24 26.26 -12.80 -49.76
C ARG A 24 24.97 -13.27 -50.41
N ALA A 25 24.86 -14.59 -50.68
CA ALA A 25 23.63 -15.17 -51.22
C ALA A 25 22.46 -15.06 -50.22
N ALA A 26 22.73 -15.28 -48.91
CA ALA A 26 21.74 -15.05 -47.88
C ALA A 26 21.32 -13.56 -47.80
N ALA A 27 22.23 -12.61 -47.95
CA ALA A 27 21.93 -11.18 -47.99
C ALA A 27 21.00 -10.83 -49.15
N GLU A 28 21.26 -11.35 -50.32
CA GLU A 28 20.41 -11.14 -51.51
C GLU A 28 19.01 -11.74 -51.31
N ARG A 29 18.93 -12.99 -50.83
CA ARG A 29 17.67 -13.69 -50.54
C ARG A 29 16.77 -12.98 -49.58
N PHE A 30 17.34 -12.36 -48.53
CA PHE A 30 16.60 -11.65 -47.50
C PHE A 30 16.56 -10.14 -47.65
N ALA A 31 16.97 -9.63 -48.83
CA ALA A 31 16.99 -8.20 -49.19
C ALA A 31 17.70 -7.31 -48.14
N VAL A 32 18.83 -7.76 -47.62
CA VAL A 32 19.69 -7.01 -46.70
C VAL A 32 21.06 -6.73 -47.37
N SER A 33 21.80 -5.76 -46.85
CA SER A 33 23.14 -5.50 -47.40
C SER A 33 24.11 -6.65 -47.11
N ALA A 34 24.97 -6.97 -48.04
CA ALA A 34 26.01 -8.00 -47.89
C ALA A 34 26.87 -7.77 -46.63
N SER A 35 27.19 -6.50 -46.36
CA SER A 35 27.92 -6.10 -45.14
C SER A 35 27.18 -6.47 -43.84
N ALA A 36 25.85 -6.31 -43.83
CA ALA A 36 25.04 -6.65 -42.65
C ALA A 36 25.04 -8.18 -42.36
N ALA A 37 24.89 -9.00 -43.43
CA ALA A 37 24.93 -10.44 -43.30
C ALA A 37 26.32 -10.95 -42.90
N ILE A 38 27.39 -10.41 -43.47
CA ILE A 38 28.78 -10.78 -43.12
C ILE A 38 29.07 -10.45 -41.66
N LYS A 39 28.73 -9.23 -41.20
CA LYS A 39 28.91 -8.82 -39.80
C LYS A 39 28.06 -9.64 -38.83
N LEU A 40 26.85 -10.01 -39.23
CA LEU A 40 26.00 -10.92 -38.45
C LEU A 40 26.71 -12.30 -38.30
N MET A 41 27.20 -12.89 -39.38
CA MET A 41 27.85 -14.19 -39.33
C MET A 41 29.19 -14.17 -38.57
N GLN A 42 29.95 -13.08 -38.68
CA GLN A 42 31.13 -12.87 -37.83
C GLN A 42 30.75 -12.89 -36.33
N ARG A 43 29.67 -12.22 -35.99
CA ARG A 43 29.17 -12.19 -34.61
C ARG A 43 28.69 -13.58 -34.17
N VAL A 44 27.92 -14.31 -35.00
CA VAL A 44 27.48 -15.67 -34.71
C VAL A 44 28.67 -16.59 -34.42
N ARG A 45 29.73 -16.50 -35.25
CA ARG A 45 30.97 -17.28 -35.02
C ARG A 45 31.67 -16.91 -33.71
N GLN A 46 31.63 -15.63 -33.29
CA GLN A 46 32.31 -15.18 -32.09
C GLN A 46 31.50 -15.46 -30.80
N THR A 47 30.17 -15.38 -30.88
CA THR A 47 29.29 -15.38 -29.69
C THR A 47 28.33 -16.56 -29.62
N GLY A 48 28.24 -17.39 -30.70
CA GLY A 48 27.27 -18.48 -30.84
C GLY A 48 25.81 -17.99 -31.01
N SER A 49 25.54 -16.66 -31.08
CA SER A 49 24.18 -16.12 -31.08
C SER A 49 23.96 -15.08 -32.18
N PRO A 50 22.84 -15.16 -32.93
CA PRO A 50 22.44 -14.12 -33.87
C PRO A 50 21.90 -12.85 -33.21
N ALA A 51 21.68 -12.84 -31.89
CA ALA A 51 21.14 -11.68 -31.16
C ALA A 51 21.98 -10.41 -31.36
N PRO A 52 21.37 -9.22 -31.47
CA PRO A 52 22.11 -7.98 -31.63
C PRO A 52 22.97 -7.69 -30.40
N ALA A 53 24.09 -6.99 -30.60
CA ALA A 53 24.85 -6.48 -29.45
C ALA A 53 24.02 -5.43 -28.72
N LYS A 54 24.23 -5.32 -27.40
CA LYS A 54 23.64 -4.25 -26.61
C LYS A 54 24.13 -2.90 -27.16
N ILE A 55 23.17 -2.06 -27.59
CA ILE A 55 23.47 -0.73 -28.09
C ILE A 55 23.46 0.24 -26.91
N GLY A 56 24.55 0.99 -26.72
CA GLY A 56 24.69 1.94 -25.61
C GLY A 56 25.18 1.30 -24.31
N GLY A 57 25.25 2.09 -23.26
CA GLY A 57 25.65 1.62 -21.92
C GLY A 57 27.17 1.43 -21.72
N HIS A 58 27.99 1.90 -22.66
CA HIS A 58 29.47 1.80 -22.56
C HIS A 58 30.10 2.83 -21.58
N ARG A 59 29.36 3.89 -21.26
CA ARG A 59 29.85 4.89 -20.32
C ARG A 59 29.52 4.43 -18.90
N ARG A 60 30.53 4.34 -18.06
CA ARG A 60 30.31 4.12 -16.62
C ARG A 60 29.58 5.30 -16.03
N PRO A 61 28.63 5.08 -15.10
CA PRO A 61 27.94 6.17 -14.41
C PRO A 61 28.94 7.06 -13.67
N ILE A 62 28.78 8.38 -13.79
CA ILE A 62 29.67 9.35 -13.10
C ILE A 62 29.68 9.14 -11.58
N LEU A 63 28.56 8.67 -11.01
CA LEU A 63 28.42 8.43 -9.58
C LEU A 63 28.80 7.01 -9.13
N GLU A 64 29.25 6.13 -10.03
CA GLU A 64 29.67 4.78 -9.67
C GLU A 64 30.78 4.75 -8.60
N PRO A 65 31.83 5.61 -8.66
CA PRO A 65 32.86 5.71 -7.61
C PRO A 65 32.31 6.20 -6.25
N HIS A 66 31.13 6.83 -6.26
CA HIS A 66 30.51 7.44 -5.08
C HIS A 66 29.27 6.66 -4.59
N ALA A 67 29.14 5.39 -4.98
CA ALA A 67 28.03 4.51 -4.63
C ALA A 67 27.79 4.42 -3.12
N ASP A 68 28.85 4.22 -2.36
CA ASP A 68 28.79 4.08 -0.89
C ASP A 68 28.40 5.41 -0.21
N THR A 69 28.85 6.53 -0.75
CA THR A 69 28.43 7.86 -0.28
C THR A 69 26.91 8.05 -0.45
N LEU A 70 26.35 7.64 -1.60
CA LEU A 70 24.91 7.71 -1.84
C LEU A 70 24.12 6.78 -0.92
N ARG A 71 24.60 5.56 -0.69
CA ARG A 71 24.00 4.63 0.27
C ARG A 71 24.01 5.20 1.70
N ALA A 72 25.15 5.72 2.13
CA ALA A 72 25.28 6.34 3.44
C ALA A 72 24.33 7.53 3.62
N LEU A 73 24.19 8.41 2.62
CA LEU A 73 23.24 9.53 2.65
C LEU A 73 21.80 9.04 2.75
N ALA A 74 21.41 8.04 1.98
CA ALA A 74 20.04 7.48 2.00
C ALA A 74 19.73 6.78 3.35
N THR A 75 20.71 6.12 3.97
CA THR A 75 20.56 5.44 5.24
C THR A 75 20.53 6.41 6.42
N SER A 76 21.41 7.40 6.44
CA SER A 76 21.51 8.37 7.55
C SER A 76 20.32 9.31 7.62
N LYS A 77 19.68 9.61 6.46
CA LYS A 77 18.51 10.47 6.39
C LYS A 77 17.44 9.82 5.48
N PRO A 78 16.59 8.92 6.00
CA PRO A 78 15.61 8.17 5.19
C PRO A 78 14.57 9.01 4.43
N GLY A 79 14.57 10.31 4.63
CA GLY A 79 13.68 11.24 3.92
C GLY A 79 14.41 12.22 3.01
N ILE A 80 15.70 12.01 2.79
CA ILE A 80 16.52 12.90 1.96
C ILE A 80 15.98 13.00 0.55
N THR A 81 15.88 14.22 0.05
CA THR A 81 15.46 14.49 -1.34
C THR A 81 16.65 14.44 -2.29
N LEU A 82 16.39 14.26 -3.58
CA LEU A 82 17.45 14.32 -4.61
C LEU A 82 18.20 15.65 -4.61
N LYS A 83 17.49 16.76 -4.27
CA LYS A 83 18.09 18.09 -4.17
C LYS A 83 19.08 18.15 -3.01
N GLU A 84 18.68 17.70 -1.82
CA GLU A 84 19.56 17.62 -0.64
C GLU A 84 20.73 16.66 -0.87
N MET A 85 20.52 15.54 -1.57
CA MET A 85 21.63 14.65 -1.95
C MET A 85 22.62 15.35 -2.88
N ARG A 86 22.14 16.13 -3.85
CA ARG A 86 23.02 16.91 -4.73
C ARG A 86 23.84 17.93 -3.95
N GLU A 87 23.23 18.64 -3.02
CA GLU A 87 23.90 19.60 -2.13
C GLU A 87 24.97 18.91 -1.25
N ALA A 88 24.64 17.76 -0.68
CA ALA A 88 25.56 16.96 0.13
C ALA A 88 26.73 16.38 -0.69
N LEU A 89 26.51 16.04 -1.96
CA LEU A 89 27.58 15.62 -2.89
C LEU A 89 28.45 16.81 -3.28
N GLN A 90 27.84 17.95 -3.58
CA GLN A 90 28.57 19.19 -3.91
C GLN A 90 29.46 19.64 -2.77
N ALA A 91 29.00 19.57 -1.52
CA ALA A 91 29.82 19.86 -0.33
C ALA A 91 31.05 18.93 -0.20
N ARG A 92 31.05 17.77 -0.86
CA ARG A 92 32.17 16.83 -0.95
C ARG A 92 32.98 16.95 -2.24
N GLY A 93 32.77 18.03 -3.01
CA GLY A 93 33.47 18.25 -4.28
C GLY A 93 32.93 17.43 -5.46
N ILE A 94 31.81 16.71 -5.30
CA ILE A 94 31.21 15.87 -6.34
C ILE A 94 30.12 16.68 -7.07
N ILE A 95 30.42 17.15 -8.25
CA ILE A 95 29.49 18.01 -9.02
C ILE A 95 28.57 17.16 -9.88
N VAL A 96 27.25 17.22 -9.59
CA VAL A 96 26.20 16.55 -10.38
C VAL A 96 25.25 17.58 -10.96
N LYS A 97 25.23 17.68 -12.31
CA LYS A 97 24.42 18.67 -13.01
C LYS A 97 22.90 18.37 -12.93
N ALA A 98 22.50 17.12 -13.15
CA ALA A 98 21.09 16.73 -13.21
C ALA A 98 20.69 15.82 -12.04
N LEU A 99 19.51 16.05 -11.47
CA LEU A 99 18.95 15.19 -10.39
C LEU A 99 18.64 13.77 -10.88
N SER A 100 18.31 13.62 -12.18
CA SER A 100 18.10 12.31 -12.81
C SER A 100 19.34 11.40 -12.71
N THR A 101 20.55 11.98 -12.80
CA THR A 101 21.80 11.20 -12.64
C THR A 101 21.91 10.55 -11.24
N ILE A 102 21.44 11.26 -10.21
CA ILE A 102 21.38 10.70 -8.84
C ILE A 102 20.28 9.63 -8.76
N ALA A 103 19.08 9.92 -9.31
CA ALA A 103 17.98 8.96 -9.31
C ALA A 103 18.34 7.65 -10.02
N ASP A 104 18.95 7.75 -11.22
CA ASP A 104 19.41 6.59 -11.99
C ASP A 104 20.45 5.77 -11.23
N MET A 105 21.36 6.45 -10.54
CA MET A 105 22.35 5.75 -9.73
C MET A 105 21.71 5.07 -8.50
N LEU A 106 20.78 5.73 -7.80
CA LEU A 106 20.03 5.11 -6.70
C LEU A 106 19.28 3.85 -7.17
N HIS A 107 18.61 3.90 -8.32
CA HIS A 107 17.94 2.73 -8.90
C HIS A 107 18.93 1.59 -9.21
N ARG A 108 20.12 1.89 -9.74
CA ARG A 108 21.18 0.88 -9.96
C ARG A 108 21.69 0.28 -8.65
N LEU A 109 21.68 1.04 -7.56
CA LEU A 109 22.02 0.57 -6.21
C LEU A 109 20.88 -0.22 -5.53
N GLY A 110 19.74 -0.44 -6.23
CA GLY A 110 18.57 -1.12 -5.68
C GLY A 110 17.72 -0.24 -4.75
N LEU A 111 18.01 1.08 -4.70
CA LEU A 111 17.24 2.04 -3.92
C LEU A 111 16.14 2.66 -4.78
N SER A 112 14.91 2.68 -4.29
CA SER A 112 13.78 3.30 -4.97
C SER A 112 13.06 4.27 -4.03
N HIS A 113 12.40 5.26 -4.60
CA HIS A 113 11.54 6.16 -3.83
C HIS A 113 10.38 5.37 -3.24
N LYS A 114 10.22 5.41 -1.91
CA LYS A 114 9.15 4.70 -1.19
C LYS A 114 8.24 5.69 -0.48
N LYS A 115 6.93 5.38 -0.47
CA LYS A 115 5.98 6.06 0.42
C LYS A 115 6.37 5.72 1.86
N LYS A 116 6.45 6.72 2.73
CA LYS A 116 6.72 6.49 4.15
C LYS A 116 5.45 5.97 4.84
N SER A 117 5.59 4.91 5.60
CA SER A 117 4.60 4.51 6.60
C SER A 117 4.89 5.29 7.88
N LEU A 118 3.93 6.12 8.29
CA LEU A 118 4.04 6.86 9.54
C LEU A 118 3.50 5.98 10.68
N ARG A 119 4.25 5.93 11.76
CA ARG A 119 3.83 5.32 13.02
C ARG A 119 3.95 6.35 14.14
N ALA A 120 3.17 6.19 15.20
CA ALA A 120 3.29 7.05 16.36
C ALA A 120 4.68 6.90 17.01
N ALA A 121 5.33 8.03 17.31
CA ALA A 121 6.64 8.02 17.96
C ALA A 121 6.59 7.36 19.36
N GLU A 122 5.42 7.43 20.00
CA GLU A 122 5.13 6.83 21.31
C GLU A 122 5.22 5.30 21.31
N GLN A 123 5.19 4.65 20.13
CA GLN A 123 5.42 3.21 20.03
C GLN A 123 6.82 2.78 20.50
N ASP A 124 7.80 3.70 20.48
CA ASP A 124 9.17 3.46 20.94
C ASP A 124 9.32 3.64 22.47
N ARG A 125 8.30 4.10 23.18
CA ARG A 125 8.31 4.16 24.66
C ARG A 125 8.44 2.73 25.22
N PRO A 126 9.31 2.52 26.24
CA PRO A 126 9.59 1.19 26.76
C PRO A 126 8.35 0.42 27.28
N ASP A 127 7.39 1.15 27.88
CA ASP A 127 6.13 0.58 28.36
C ASP A 127 5.24 0.10 27.18
N VAL A 128 5.07 0.95 26.16
CA VAL A 128 4.29 0.64 24.97
C VAL A 128 4.94 -0.51 24.19
N ALA A 129 6.24 -0.43 23.93
CA ALA A 129 6.98 -1.46 23.21
C ALA A 129 6.86 -2.85 23.90
N ARG A 130 6.91 -2.89 25.26
CA ARG A 130 6.72 -4.11 26.04
C ARG A 130 5.29 -4.66 25.87
N HIS A 131 4.25 -3.84 25.96
CA HIS A 131 2.86 -4.27 25.77
C HIS A 131 2.62 -4.76 24.34
N ARG A 132 3.13 -4.08 23.32
CA ARG A 132 3.06 -4.49 21.92
C ARG A 132 3.76 -5.83 21.67
N ARG A 133 4.94 -6.05 22.30
CA ARG A 133 5.65 -7.33 22.19
C ARG A 133 4.84 -8.48 22.84
N ARG A 134 4.26 -8.25 24.02
CA ARG A 134 3.39 -9.24 24.68
C ARG A 134 2.18 -9.56 23.81
N TRP A 135 1.53 -8.55 23.24
CA TRP A 135 0.37 -8.74 22.35
C TRP A 135 0.74 -9.61 21.16
N ARG A 136 1.85 -9.33 20.44
CA ARG A 136 2.31 -10.13 19.30
C ARG A 136 2.59 -11.60 19.65
N ILE A 137 3.09 -11.86 20.84
CA ILE A 137 3.30 -13.24 21.29
C ILE A 137 1.96 -13.91 21.55
N TRP A 138 1.09 -13.22 22.24
CA TRP A 138 -0.17 -13.72 22.73
C TRP A 138 -1.21 -13.94 21.62
N GLN A 139 -1.30 -13.04 20.65
CA GLN A 139 -2.24 -13.15 19.53
C GLN A 139 -2.10 -14.43 18.71
N ARG A 140 -0.93 -15.08 18.71
CA ARG A 140 -0.67 -16.36 18.02
C ARG A 140 -1.32 -17.57 18.70
N TYR A 141 -1.68 -17.44 19.95
CA TYR A 141 -2.27 -18.50 20.74
C TYR A 141 -3.76 -18.31 20.97
N MET A 142 -4.33 -17.28 20.37
CA MET A 142 -5.74 -16.96 20.51
C MET A 142 -6.52 -17.43 19.29
N ASP A 143 -7.68 -17.98 19.53
CA ASP A 143 -8.63 -18.30 18.47
C ASP A 143 -9.25 -17.01 17.94
N ALA A 144 -8.80 -16.58 16.76
CA ALA A 144 -9.27 -15.36 16.12
C ALA A 144 -10.74 -15.46 15.66
N ALA A 145 -11.31 -16.65 15.59
CA ALA A 145 -12.73 -16.83 15.27
C ALA A 145 -13.64 -16.27 16.38
N SER A 146 -13.17 -16.23 17.63
CA SER A 146 -13.89 -15.64 18.76
C SER A 146 -13.73 -14.13 18.91
N PHE A 147 -12.90 -13.48 18.07
CA PHE A 147 -12.65 -12.05 18.21
C PHE A 147 -13.73 -11.20 17.55
N VAL A 148 -14.09 -10.14 18.25
CA VAL A 148 -14.90 -9.02 17.76
C VAL A 148 -14.09 -7.74 17.90
N PHE A 149 -13.52 -7.26 16.80
CA PHE A 149 -12.78 -6.00 16.79
C PHE A 149 -13.77 -4.84 16.66
N LEU A 150 -13.87 -4.04 17.69
CA LEU A 150 -14.82 -2.93 17.80
C LEU A 150 -14.09 -1.60 17.72
N ASP A 151 -14.58 -0.70 16.85
CA ASP A 151 -14.05 0.64 16.72
C ASP A 151 -15.06 1.57 16.06
N GLU A 152 -14.76 2.88 16.05
CA GLU A 152 -15.57 3.91 15.38
C GLU A 152 -14.78 4.68 14.33
N THR A 153 -15.50 5.16 13.33
CA THR A 153 -14.93 6.00 12.29
C THR A 153 -15.84 7.14 11.87
N GLY A 154 -15.25 8.31 11.62
CA GLY A 154 -15.99 9.47 11.11
C GLY A 154 -16.18 9.37 9.58
N ALA A 155 -17.38 9.71 9.13
CA ALA A 155 -17.73 9.95 7.74
C ALA A 155 -18.38 11.33 7.59
N SER A 156 -18.25 11.96 6.42
CA SER A 156 -18.77 13.31 6.22
C SER A 156 -19.28 13.55 4.81
N THR A 157 -20.21 14.49 4.67
CA THR A 157 -20.85 14.82 3.38
C THR A 157 -19.95 15.56 2.39
N ASN A 158 -18.74 15.95 2.80
CA ASN A 158 -17.74 16.55 1.92
C ASN A 158 -16.73 15.54 1.35
N MET A 159 -16.95 14.24 1.58
CA MET A 159 -16.05 13.21 1.04
C MET A 159 -16.12 13.18 -0.48
N VAL A 160 -14.95 13.26 -1.14
CA VAL A 160 -14.77 13.16 -2.59
C VAL A 160 -13.56 12.29 -2.91
N ARG A 161 -13.51 11.76 -4.12
CA ARG A 161 -12.32 11.05 -4.62
C ARG A 161 -11.12 11.99 -4.59
N ARG A 162 -9.97 11.47 -4.17
CA ARG A 162 -8.73 12.26 -4.02
C ARG A 162 -7.91 12.36 -5.30
N SER A 163 -8.26 11.57 -6.31
CA SER A 163 -7.54 11.50 -7.59
C SER A 163 -8.47 11.09 -8.72
N GLY A 164 -8.12 11.46 -9.94
CA GLY A 164 -8.83 11.11 -11.17
C GLY A 164 -7.89 11.27 -12.37
N TRP A 165 -8.38 10.95 -13.55
CA TRP A 165 -7.67 11.10 -14.81
C TRP A 165 -8.05 12.41 -15.48
N GLY A 166 -7.06 13.15 -15.99
CA GLY A 166 -7.23 14.39 -16.73
C GLY A 166 -6.11 14.61 -17.74
N PRO A 167 -6.22 15.63 -18.61
CA PRO A 167 -5.19 15.97 -19.57
C PRO A 167 -3.85 16.28 -18.91
N LYS A 168 -2.75 15.84 -19.54
CA LYS A 168 -1.40 16.13 -19.04
C LYS A 168 -1.14 17.63 -19.02
N GLY A 169 -0.72 18.14 -17.86
CA GLY A 169 -0.40 19.55 -17.68
C GLY A 169 -1.58 20.40 -17.17
N GLU A 170 -2.77 19.82 -17.05
CA GLU A 170 -3.95 20.48 -16.49
C GLU A 170 -4.22 20.00 -15.06
N ARG A 171 -4.81 20.91 -14.25
CA ARG A 171 -5.26 20.56 -12.92
C ARG A 171 -6.66 19.95 -13.00
N LEU A 172 -6.84 18.78 -12.41
CA LEU A 172 -8.18 18.23 -12.21
C LEU A 172 -8.85 18.97 -11.06
N VAL A 173 -10.01 19.60 -11.35
CA VAL A 173 -10.82 20.34 -10.38
C VAL A 173 -12.07 19.53 -10.11
N ASP A 174 -12.40 19.34 -8.84
CA ASP A 174 -13.65 18.73 -8.37
C ASP A 174 -14.29 19.64 -7.31
N VAL A 175 -15.59 19.45 -7.04
CA VAL A 175 -16.36 20.28 -6.13
C VAL A 175 -16.85 19.46 -4.95
N ALA A 176 -16.65 20.00 -3.75
CA ALA A 176 -17.18 19.47 -2.51
C ALA A 176 -17.76 20.59 -1.66
N PRO A 177 -18.73 20.31 -0.76
CA PRO A 177 -19.22 21.30 0.18
C PRO A 177 -18.06 21.90 0.99
N ALA A 178 -17.97 23.23 1.00
CA ALA A 178 -17.01 23.99 1.78
C ALA A 178 -17.74 24.74 2.91
N GLY A 179 -17.35 24.51 4.16
CA GLY A 179 -17.83 25.29 5.31
C GLY A 179 -18.97 24.68 6.13
N HIS A 180 -19.91 23.94 5.57
CA HIS A 180 -21.07 23.39 6.29
C HIS A 180 -21.34 21.91 6.00
N TRP A 181 -20.28 21.09 6.02
CA TRP A 181 -20.45 19.63 5.91
C TRP A 181 -20.95 19.04 7.23
N LYS A 182 -21.72 17.98 7.12
CA LYS A 182 -22.18 17.19 8.26
C LYS A 182 -21.25 16.00 8.46
N THR A 183 -20.94 15.74 9.74
CA THR A 183 -20.14 14.59 10.14
C THR A 183 -21.03 13.60 10.88
N THR A 184 -20.85 12.33 10.60
CA THR A 184 -21.50 11.22 11.28
C THR A 184 -20.45 10.26 11.79
N THR A 185 -20.73 9.56 12.87
CA THR A 185 -19.89 8.48 13.39
C THR A 185 -20.50 7.14 13.01
N PHE A 186 -19.73 6.29 12.38
CA PHE A 186 -20.08 4.89 12.12
C PHE A 186 -19.31 4.01 13.10
N VAL A 187 -20.01 3.11 13.77
CA VAL A 187 -19.46 2.12 14.71
C VAL A 187 -19.82 0.73 14.20
N ALA A 188 -18.93 -0.21 14.31
CA ALA A 188 -19.20 -1.61 13.98
C ALA A 188 -18.22 -2.53 14.70
N GLY A 189 -18.59 -3.80 14.82
CA GLY A 189 -17.71 -4.90 15.15
C GLY A 189 -17.28 -5.66 13.89
N LEU A 190 -16.03 -6.10 13.84
CA LEU A 190 -15.51 -6.99 12.80
C LEU A 190 -15.21 -8.36 13.37
N ARG A 191 -15.85 -9.40 12.82
CA ARG A 191 -15.55 -10.82 13.05
C ARG A 191 -14.90 -11.43 11.78
N ALA A 192 -14.38 -12.62 11.91
CA ALA A 192 -13.95 -13.45 10.78
C ALA A 192 -15.10 -13.74 9.80
N SER A 193 -16.34 -13.83 10.29
CA SER A 193 -17.54 -14.10 9.51
C SER A 193 -18.15 -12.85 8.84
N GLY A 194 -17.76 -11.64 9.24
CA GLY A 194 -18.32 -10.40 8.70
C GLY A 194 -18.42 -9.27 9.70
N ILE A 195 -19.22 -8.27 9.35
CA ILE A 195 -19.52 -7.09 10.17
C ILE A 195 -20.69 -7.43 11.11
N ILE A 196 -20.58 -7.04 12.36
CA ILE A 196 -21.64 -7.15 13.35
C ILE A 196 -21.95 -5.80 14.00
N ALA A 197 -23.16 -5.66 14.53
CA ALA A 197 -23.60 -4.49 15.29
C ALA A 197 -23.31 -3.14 14.59
N PRO A 198 -23.55 -2.98 13.28
CA PRO A 198 -23.31 -1.72 12.59
C PRO A 198 -24.28 -0.65 13.09
N PHE A 199 -23.76 0.52 13.42
CA PHE A 199 -24.55 1.62 13.93
C PHE A 199 -24.04 2.99 13.43
N VAL A 200 -24.96 3.89 13.10
CA VAL A 200 -24.64 5.25 12.66
C VAL A 200 -25.16 6.26 13.69
N LEU A 201 -24.28 7.11 14.18
CA LEU A 201 -24.61 8.17 15.12
C LEU A 201 -24.47 9.54 14.45
N ASP A 202 -25.49 10.40 14.61
CA ASP A 202 -25.43 11.80 14.16
C ASP A 202 -24.62 12.64 15.14
N GLY A 203 -23.33 12.75 14.89
CA GLY A 203 -22.38 13.49 15.71
C GLY A 203 -21.25 12.65 16.29
N PRO A 204 -20.52 13.18 17.27
CA PRO A 204 -19.37 12.51 17.87
C PRO A 204 -19.83 11.42 18.86
N MET A 205 -19.04 10.33 18.94
CA MET A 205 -19.23 9.30 19.95
C MET A 205 -18.79 9.79 21.32
N THR A 206 -19.73 9.95 22.22
CA THR A 206 -19.45 10.19 23.64
C THR A 206 -19.37 8.89 24.42
N GLY A 207 -18.80 8.92 25.63
CA GLY A 207 -18.75 7.70 26.47
C GLY A 207 -20.15 7.15 26.83
N GLU A 208 -21.15 8.02 27.01
CA GLU A 208 -22.54 7.62 27.26
C GLU A 208 -23.19 7.01 26.01
N ALA A 209 -22.98 7.62 24.84
CA ALA A 209 -23.47 7.08 23.57
C ALA A 209 -22.82 5.74 23.26
N PHE A 210 -21.53 5.59 23.54
CA PHE A 210 -20.82 4.33 23.35
C PHE A 210 -21.33 3.24 24.29
N ARG A 211 -21.60 3.60 25.55
CA ARG A 211 -22.22 2.67 26.50
C ARG A 211 -23.59 2.20 26.03
N ALA A 212 -24.46 3.15 25.63
CA ALA A 212 -25.79 2.84 25.10
C ALA A 212 -25.70 1.93 23.85
N TYR A 213 -24.76 2.20 22.94
CA TYR A 213 -24.50 1.35 21.80
C TYR A 213 -24.09 -0.08 22.23
N VAL A 214 -23.18 -0.20 23.18
CA VAL A 214 -22.74 -1.51 23.67
C VAL A 214 -23.90 -2.27 24.31
N GLU A 215 -24.73 -1.61 25.13
CA GLU A 215 -25.85 -2.24 25.82
C GLU A 215 -26.99 -2.65 24.86
N GLN A 216 -27.28 -1.81 23.85
CA GLN A 216 -28.50 -1.96 23.04
C GLN A 216 -28.25 -2.59 21.67
N VAL A 217 -27.05 -2.47 21.13
CA VAL A 217 -26.73 -2.90 19.77
C VAL A 217 -25.69 -4.01 19.75
N LEU A 218 -24.56 -3.85 20.45
CA LEU A 218 -23.48 -4.81 20.40
C LEU A 218 -23.79 -6.07 21.25
N ALA A 219 -24.18 -5.90 22.52
CA ALA A 219 -24.35 -7.01 23.46
C ALA A 219 -25.36 -8.08 22.97
N PRO A 220 -26.48 -7.71 22.30
CA PRO A 220 -27.40 -8.70 21.75
C PRO A 220 -26.82 -9.57 20.61
N GLU A 221 -25.76 -9.11 19.93
CA GLU A 221 -25.11 -9.82 18.83
C GLU A 221 -23.86 -10.60 19.26
N LEU A 222 -23.47 -10.49 20.54
CA LEU A 222 -22.33 -11.22 21.07
C LEU A 222 -22.73 -12.66 21.42
N GLU A 223 -21.80 -13.58 21.18
CA GLU A 223 -21.92 -14.98 21.54
C GLU A 223 -21.11 -15.28 22.82
N PRO A 224 -21.58 -16.25 23.66
CA PRO A 224 -20.79 -16.70 24.81
C PRO A 224 -19.40 -17.19 24.36
N GLY A 225 -18.35 -16.64 24.98
CA GLY A 225 -16.96 -16.93 24.62
C GLY A 225 -16.30 -15.89 23.72
N ASP A 226 -17.06 -14.93 23.18
CA ASP A 226 -16.49 -13.84 22.40
C ASP A 226 -15.49 -13.00 23.19
N ALA A 227 -14.49 -12.49 22.49
CA ALA A 227 -13.53 -11.52 22.99
C ALA A 227 -13.63 -10.20 22.22
N VAL A 228 -14.31 -9.22 22.83
CA VAL A 228 -14.42 -7.87 22.24
C VAL A 228 -13.10 -7.15 22.41
N VAL A 229 -12.44 -6.87 21.30
CA VAL A 229 -11.16 -6.19 21.22
C VAL A 229 -11.38 -4.74 20.78
N MET A 230 -10.97 -3.78 21.60
CA MET A 230 -11.12 -2.37 21.30
C MET A 230 -9.84 -1.60 21.63
N ASP A 231 -9.74 -0.39 21.15
CA ASP A 231 -8.61 0.46 21.47
C ASP A 231 -8.62 0.86 22.97
N ASN A 232 -7.54 1.50 23.40
CA ASN A 232 -7.33 1.85 24.81
C ASN A 232 -7.76 3.28 25.14
N LEU A 233 -8.73 3.85 24.43
CA LEU A 233 -9.23 5.21 24.67
C LEU A 233 -10.14 5.30 25.92
N ARG A 234 -10.24 6.52 26.46
CA ARG A 234 -11.07 6.79 27.65
C ARG A 234 -12.56 6.50 27.46
N PRO A 235 -13.20 6.88 26.33
CA PRO A 235 -14.62 6.59 26.11
C PRO A 235 -14.97 5.11 26.19
N HIS A 236 -14.06 4.20 25.82
CA HIS A 236 -14.26 2.74 25.86
C HIS A 236 -14.11 2.14 27.30
N LYS A 237 -13.79 2.97 28.27
CA LYS A 237 -13.58 2.55 29.68
C LYS A 237 -14.64 3.09 30.64
N VAL A 238 -15.71 3.63 30.10
CA VAL A 238 -16.85 4.10 30.92
C VAL A 238 -17.46 2.92 31.69
N ALA A 239 -17.86 3.18 32.92
CA ALA A 239 -18.51 2.17 33.76
C ALA A 239 -19.79 1.64 33.08
N GLY A 240 -20.05 0.35 33.22
CA GLY A 240 -21.16 -0.35 32.56
C GLY A 240 -20.81 -1.07 31.26
N ILE A 241 -19.81 -0.61 30.51
CA ILE A 241 -19.43 -1.23 29.23
C ILE A 241 -18.92 -2.66 29.43
N ARG A 242 -17.99 -2.85 30.36
CA ARG A 242 -17.45 -4.20 30.66
C ARG A 242 -18.51 -5.13 31.23
N GLU A 243 -19.37 -4.57 32.06
CA GLU A 243 -20.47 -5.29 32.69
C GLU A 243 -21.48 -5.79 31.64
N ALA A 244 -21.86 -4.93 30.69
CA ALA A 244 -22.76 -5.29 29.60
C ALA A 244 -22.18 -6.40 28.70
N ILE A 245 -20.91 -6.29 28.30
CA ILE A 245 -20.24 -7.30 27.49
C ILE A 245 -20.12 -8.64 28.28
N ARG A 246 -19.79 -8.60 29.55
CA ARG A 246 -19.73 -9.81 30.41
C ARG A 246 -21.08 -10.45 30.63
N ALA A 247 -22.12 -9.65 30.75
CA ALA A 247 -23.49 -10.16 30.87
C ALA A 247 -23.93 -10.94 29.62
N ALA A 248 -23.39 -10.61 28.46
CA ALA A 248 -23.57 -11.36 27.21
C ALA A 248 -22.68 -12.61 27.10
N GLY A 249 -21.90 -12.96 28.16
CA GLY A 249 -20.99 -14.11 28.15
C GLY A 249 -19.65 -13.86 27.44
N ALA A 250 -19.36 -12.62 27.07
CA ALA A 250 -18.15 -12.22 26.35
C ALA A 250 -17.12 -11.58 27.29
N SER A 251 -15.89 -11.43 26.77
CA SER A 251 -14.77 -10.79 27.48
C SER A 251 -14.33 -9.50 26.77
N VAL A 252 -13.63 -8.61 27.50
CA VAL A 252 -13.12 -7.35 26.95
C VAL A 252 -11.60 -7.37 26.95
N LEU A 253 -11.00 -7.11 25.82
CA LEU A 253 -9.57 -6.94 25.62
C LEU A 253 -9.27 -5.53 25.08
N TYR A 254 -8.21 -4.93 25.60
CA TYR A 254 -7.74 -3.64 25.06
C TYR A 254 -6.44 -3.80 24.32
N LEU A 255 -6.40 -3.28 23.10
CA LEU A 255 -5.18 -3.17 22.32
C LEU A 255 -4.10 -2.38 23.07
N PRO A 256 -2.82 -2.68 22.87
CA PRO A 256 -1.76 -1.79 23.32
C PRO A 256 -1.95 -0.38 22.76
N SER A 257 -1.65 0.63 23.55
CA SER A 257 -1.75 2.02 23.10
C SER A 257 -0.94 2.24 21.81
N TYR A 258 -1.44 3.14 20.94
CA TYR A 258 -0.80 3.48 19.66
C TYR A 258 -0.59 2.27 18.73
N SER A 259 -1.54 1.34 18.67
CA SER A 259 -1.41 0.09 17.93
C SER A 259 -2.53 -0.16 16.91
N PRO A 260 -2.81 0.78 15.98
CA PRO A 260 -3.81 0.56 14.94
C PRO A 260 -3.44 -0.60 13.99
N ASP A 261 -2.14 -0.94 13.91
CA ASP A 261 -1.63 -2.07 13.14
C ASP A 261 -2.05 -3.45 13.70
N PHE A 262 -2.58 -3.52 14.92
CA PHE A 262 -3.20 -4.70 15.50
C PHE A 262 -4.73 -4.68 15.41
N ASN A 263 -5.30 -3.64 14.81
CA ASN A 263 -6.75 -3.49 14.70
C ASN A 263 -7.21 -3.73 13.25
N PRO A 264 -7.70 -4.93 12.88
CA PRO A 264 -8.09 -5.25 11.52
C PRO A 264 -9.28 -4.42 11.00
N ILE A 265 -10.15 -3.91 11.87
CA ILE A 265 -11.29 -3.08 11.48
C ILE A 265 -10.87 -1.75 10.84
N GLU A 266 -9.66 -1.27 11.09
CA GLU A 266 -9.11 -0.08 10.42
C GLU A 266 -8.99 -0.24 8.91
N GLN A 267 -8.72 -1.47 8.44
CA GLN A 267 -8.67 -1.78 7.01
C GLN A 267 -10.08 -1.78 6.40
N LEU A 268 -11.06 -2.33 7.12
CA LEU A 268 -12.47 -2.25 6.77
C LEU A 268 -12.90 -0.78 6.63
N PHE A 269 -12.60 0.06 7.61
CA PHE A 269 -12.91 1.48 7.57
C PHE A 269 -12.19 2.22 6.44
N ALA A 270 -10.97 1.83 6.12
CA ALA A 270 -10.25 2.40 4.98
C ALA A 270 -10.97 2.12 3.65
N LYS A 271 -11.43 0.89 3.42
CA LYS A 271 -12.23 0.51 2.25
C LYS A 271 -13.60 1.21 2.25
N LEU A 272 -14.31 1.19 3.39
CA LEU A 272 -15.59 1.88 3.51
C LEU A 272 -15.46 3.36 3.14
N LYS A 273 -14.47 4.06 3.69
CA LYS A 273 -14.21 5.47 3.34
C LYS A 273 -13.92 5.68 1.86
N GLU A 274 -13.27 4.74 1.20
CA GLU A 274 -13.04 4.82 -0.25
C GLU A 274 -14.34 4.67 -1.04
N LEU A 275 -15.20 3.73 -0.64
CA LEU A 275 -16.54 3.55 -1.21
C LEU A 275 -17.42 4.78 -1.00
N LEU A 276 -17.42 5.38 0.19
CA LEU A 276 -18.15 6.60 0.48
C LEU A 276 -17.63 7.82 -0.33
N ARG A 277 -16.31 7.93 -0.54
CA ARG A 277 -15.74 8.94 -1.45
C ARG A 277 -16.21 8.72 -2.89
N LYS A 278 -16.38 7.48 -3.31
CA LYS A 278 -16.92 7.13 -4.62
C LYS A 278 -18.42 7.49 -4.73
N ALA A 279 -19.18 7.23 -3.67
CA ALA A 279 -20.61 7.56 -3.59
C ALA A 279 -20.85 9.08 -3.58
N ALA A 280 -19.93 9.87 -3.03
CA ALA A 280 -20.00 11.34 -2.98
C ALA A 280 -21.32 11.87 -2.42
N ALA A 281 -21.86 11.25 -1.37
CA ALA A 281 -23.11 11.62 -0.73
C ALA A 281 -23.05 13.05 -0.17
N ARG A 282 -24.08 13.87 -0.41
CA ARG A 282 -24.11 15.30 -0.06
C ARG A 282 -25.10 15.63 1.07
N THR A 283 -25.95 14.69 1.46
CA THR A 283 -26.84 14.80 2.62
C THR A 283 -26.50 13.72 3.65
N LYS A 284 -26.96 13.87 4.89
CA LYS A 284 -26.76 12.85 5.93
C LYS A 284 -27.46 11.56 5.59
N GLU A 285 -28.71 11.67 5.15
CA GLU A 285 -29.54 10.53 4.77
C GLU A 285 -28.88 9.73 3.64
N ALA A 286 -28.42 10.41 2.57
CA ALA A 286 -27.71 9.76 1.48
C ALA A 286 -26.38 9.12 1.93
N LEU A 287 -25.68 9.71 2.94
CA LEU A 287 -24.47 9.16 3.52
C LEU A 287 -24.77 7.88 4.33
N TRP A 288 -25.86 7.90 5.13
CA TRP A 288 -26.29 6.75 5.91
C TRP A 288 -26.74 5.60 5.02
N ASP A 289 -27.53 5.90 3.99
CA ASP A 289 -27.93 4.93 2.96
C ASP A 289 -26.71 4.34 2.22
N ALA A 290 -25.70 5.17 1.95
CA ALA A 290 -24.47 4.70 1.32
C ALA A 290 -23.67 3.79 2.26
N ILE A 291 -23.58 4.11 3.55
CA ILE A 291 -22.97 3.22 4.56
C ILE A 291 -23.70 1.88 4.56
N GLY A 292 -25.04 1.88 4.74
CA GLY A 292 -25.83 0.66 4.79
C GLY A 292 -25.65 -0.23 3.56
N ARG A 293 -25.73 0.35 2.34
CA ARG A 293 -25.54 -0.41 1.08
C ARG A 293 -24.17 -1.04 0.94
N HIS A 294 -23.14 -0.41 1.50
CA HIS A 294 -21.77 -0.90 1.38
C HIS A 294 -21.37 -1.91 2.46
N LEU A 295 -22.24 -2.22 3.44
CA LEU A 295 -21.95 -3.28 4.40
C LEU A 295 -21.88 -4.65 3.72
N ASP A 296 -22.71 -4.90 2.71
CA ASP A 296 -22.72 -6.15 1.96
C ASP A 296 -21.50 -6.33 1.02
N ASP A 297 -20.73 -5.28 0.80
CA ASP A 297 -19.50 -5.34 0.00
C ASP A 297 -18.31 -6.00 0.75
N PHE A 298 -18.48 -6.38 2.02
CA PHE A 298 -17.46 -7.00 2.86
C PHE A 298 -17.75 -8.49 3.03
N THR A 299 -17.05 -9.31 2.25
CA THR A 299 -17.22 -10.76 2.33
C THR A 299 -16.49 -11.37 3.53
N PRO A 300 -16.91 -12.55 4.04
CA PRO A 300 -16.18 -13.25 5.10
C PRO A 300 -14.70 -13.50 4.76
N GLU A 301 -14.39 -13.88 3.52
CA GLU A 301 -13.01 -14.07 3.06
C GLU A 301 -12.18 -12.79 3.20
N GLU A 302 -12.76 -11.64 2.86
CA GLU A 302 -12.08 -10.35 3.01
C GLU A 302 -11.86 -9.99 4.48
N CYS A 303 -12.84 -10.25 5.34
CA CYS A 303 -12.73 -10.05 6.79
C CYS A 303 -11.60 -10.92 7.38
N GLN A 304 -11.52 -12.19 6.99
CA GLN A 304 -10.43 -13.09 7.35
C GLN A 304 -9.06 -12.57 6.90
N ASN A 305 -8.99 -12.02 5.68
CA ASN A 305 -7.76 -11.41 5.17
C ASN A 305 -7.32 -10.19 5.99
N TYR A 306 -8.26 -9.39 6.51
CA TYR A 306 -7.93 -8.28 7.42
C TYR A 306 -7.34 -8.78 8.75
N LEU A 307 -7.92 -9.84 9.32
CA LEU A 307 -7.40 -10.47 10.53
C LEU A 307 -5.99 -11.02 10.30
N ALA A 308 -5.80 -11.80 9.23
CA ALA A 308 -4.51 -12.39 8.87
C ALA A 308 -3.43 -11.32 8.62
N HIS A 309 -3.79 -10.19 7.96
CA HIS A 309 -2.86 -9.07 7.75
C HIS A 309 -2.37 -8.46 9.08
N CYS A 310 -3.21 -8.41 10.10
CA CYS A 310 -2.84 -7.93 11.44
C CYS A 310 -2.13 -9.01 12.30
N GLY A 311 -1.92 -10.23 11.75
CA GLY A 311 -1.20 -11.32 12.40
C GLY A 311 -2.06 -12.20 13.29
N TYR A 312 -3.38 -12.22 13.09
CA TYR A 312 -4.31 -13.16 13.72
C TYR A 312 -4.49 -14.38 12.81
N GLU A 313 -4.26 -15.57 13.35
CA GLU A 313 -4.45 -16.84 12.66
C GLU A 313 -5.86 -17.37 12.97
N LEU A 314 -6.55 -17.91 11.93
CA LEU A 314 -7.91 -18.47 12.01
C LEU A 314 -7.84 -19.99 12.04
#